data_9f13b68b1f786a66eceb063fb3769351
#
_entry.id   9f13b68b1f786a66eceb063fb3769351
#
_cell.length_a   1.000
_cell.length_b   1.000
_cell.length_c   1.000
_cell.angle_alpha   90.00
_cell.angle_beta   90.00
_cell.angle_gamma   90.00
#
_symmetry.space_group_name_H-M   'P 1'
#
loop_
_entity.id
_entity.type
_entity.pdbx_description
1 polymer ?
#
loop_
_entity_poly.entity_id
_entity_poly.type
_entity_poly.pdbx_seq_one_letter_code
_entity_poly.pdbx_strand_id
1 'polypeptide(L)'
;YITNDLTPEGQNIIVDTYMVCPELSAGSNQTCNTDLIFQMGTFAHEFGHVLGLPDLYDRDASDGNSEGVGEWCLMASANWLGSNGDTPGHMSAWCKIELGWMEPTIAGSFENNISIKQLSTYPDAIKVWEDDYRTDRYFLIENRQKNGFDTYINGSGLIIYHVNENRGWGSNAWSFGPINDDENNKFIDVESADGYLDLDNEINRGDDGDPFPGSSSNVTFDNNSNPSTKRNSGYQTDIVVNNISDSDSIMFMDINSMLNTGYSIFYDENGIASTSISIGTDSQYSGVVFTAERAGFITEIDFGVTYPGFWNTNNLSWELFLYDSFNGSEPFNLKFSESGSTVEGGWHTVSVDSVEILENQEFFITVKFNDDGYVFSFDNTGEFAGRSYYSADGNTFYNDLSNYGDANIRAKVSTDVFNNVDDSHNSQPEFFKIYPNFPNPFNPITSIPFVLSNDSKIKLDIFDINGKFVETILEKTLRTGKH
;
A
#
# COMPACT_ATOMS: atom_id res chain seq x y z
N TYR A 1 9.40 -19.41 -32.99
CA TYR A 1 9.35 -20.09 -34.30
C TYR A 1 8.97 -19.08 -35.37
N ILE A 2 9.77 -18.95 -36.44
CA ILE A 2 9.45 -18.09 -37.58
C ILE A 2 8.64 -18.93 -38.57
N THR A 3 7.41 -18.51 -38.87
CA THR A 3 6.55 -19.17 -39.86
C THR A 3 6.95 -18.78 -41.28
N ASN A 4 6.45 -19.52 -42.27
CA ASN A 4 6.57 -19.12 -43.68
C ASN A 4 5.43 -18.19 -44.11
N ASP A 5 4.50 -17.90 -43.22
CA ASP A 5 3.41 -16.97 -43.50
C ASP A 5 3.91 -15.53 -43.35
N LEU A 6 3.31 -14.64 -44.13
CA LEU A 6 3.68 -13.23 -44.16
C LEU A 6 2.53 -12.35 -43.70
N THR A 7 2.87 -11.26 -42.97
CA THR A 7 1.92 -10.19 -42.75
C THR A 7 1.56 -9.50 -44.07
N PRO A 8 0.49 -8.70 -44.12
CA PRO A 8 0.15 -7.91 -45.33
C PRO A 8 1.32 -7.02 -45.79
N GLU A 9 2.22 -6.63 -44.90
CA GLU A 9 3.40 -5.83 -45.20
C GLU A 9 4.62 -6.68 -45.64
N GLY A 10 4.46 -8.00 -45.71
CA GLY A 10 5.49 -8.92 -46.20
C GLY A 10 6.54 -9.33 -45.16
N GLN A 11 6.26 -9.15 -43.89
CA GLN A 11 7.12 -9.62 -42.79
C GLN A 11 6.72 -11.05 -42.38
N ASN A 12 7.69 -11.85 -41.94
CA ASN A 12 7.40 -13.19 -41.42
C ASN A 12 6.59 -13.09 -40.12
N ILE A 13 5.56 -13.91 -40.02
CA ILE A 13 4.83 -14.10 -38.74
C ILE A 13 5.72 -14.92 -37.80
N ILE A 14 5.93 -14.41 -36.61
CA ILE A 14 6.69 -15.06 -35.56
C ILE A 14 5.70 -15.62 -34.54
N VAL A 15 5.78 -16.91 -34.24
CA VAL A 15 5.15 -17.50 -33.07
C VAL A 15 6.13 -17.36 -31.92
N ASP A 16 5.85 -16.42 -31.05
CA ASP A 16 6.76 -16.04 -29.97
C ASP A 16 6.44 -16.82 -28.70
N THR A 17 5.19 -16.85 -28.29
CA THR A 17 4.74 -17.54 -27.09
C THR A 17 3.67 -18.57 -27.45
N TYR A 18 3.78 -19.76 -26.87
CA TYR A 18 2.78 -20.83 -27.02
C TYR A 18 2.75 -21.70 -25.77
N MET A 19 1.63 -22.33 -25.52
CA MET A 19 1.48 -23.32 -24.47
C MET A 19 1.33 -24.71 -25.07
N VAL A 20 1.71 -25.73 -24.29
CA VAL A 20 1.51 -27.13 -24.67
C VAL A 20 0.81 -27.82 -23.50
N CYS A 21 -0.40 -28.29 -23.77
CA CYS A 21 -1.19 -29.07 -22.82
C CYS A 21 -1.52 -30.44 -23.40
N PRO A 22 -1.64 -31.49 -22.58
CA PRO A 22 -2.08 -32.80 -23.05
C PRO A 22 -3.56 -32.77 -23.42
N GLU A 23 -3.97 -33.55 -24.40
CA GLU A 23 -5.38 -33.74 -24.74
C GLU A 23 -6.14 -34.56 -23.70
N LEU A 24 -5.46 -35.52 -23.09
CA LEU A 24 -6.04 -36.45 -22.11
C LEU A 24 -5.38 -36.33 -20.76
N SER A 25 -6.17 -36.46 -19.70
CA SER A 25 -5.66 -36.56 -18.32
C SER A 25 -4.83 -37.81 -18.16
N ALA A 26 -3.62 -37.68 -17.61
CA ALA A 26 -2.82 -38.83 -17.18
C ALA A 26 -3.43 -39.42 -15.90
N GLY A 27 -3.70 -40.74 -15.88
CA GLY A 27 -4.00 -41.43 -14.64
C GLY A 27 -2.74 -41.53 -13.76
N SER A 28 -2.91 -41.86 -12.51
CA SER A 28 -1.86 -41.98 -11.47
C SER A 28 -0.61 -42.81 -11.84
N ASN A 29 -0.61 -43.46 -12.98
CA ASN A 29 0.49 -44.29 -13.48
C ASN A 29 1.16 -43.79 -14.77
N GLN A 30 0.95 -42.53 -15.14
CA GLN A 30 1.51 -41.88 -16.35
C GLN A 30 1.20 -42.66 -17.67
N THR A 31 0.18 -43.48 -17.66
CA THR A 31 -0.28 -44.17 -18.86
C THR A 31 -1.43 -43.35 -19.44
N CYS A 32 -1.29 -42.86 -20.67
CA CYS A 32 -2.35 -42.15 -21.45
C CYS A 32 -3.51 -43.11 -21.79
N ASN A 33 -4.07 -43.76 -20.81
CA ASN A 33 -5.08 -44.81 -20.99
C ASN A 33 -6.41 -44.42 -20.33
N THR A 34 -6.68 -43.13 -20.19
CA THR A 34 -7.96 -42.61 -19.70
C THR A 34 -8.67 -41.91 -20.86
N ASP A 35 -9.93 -42.28 -21.08
CA ASP A 35 -10.81 -41.55 -22.02
C ASP A 35 -11.23 -40.16 -21.46
N LEU A 36 -10.53 -39.67 -20.43
CA LEU A 36 -10.82 -38.39 -19.78
C LEU A 36 -10.08 -37.26 -20.48
N ILE A 37 -10.82 -36.37 -21.07
CA ILE A 37 -10.29 -35.13 -21.64
C ILE A 37 -9.67 -34.29 -20.53
N PHE A 38 -8.51 -33.73 -20.81
CA PHE A 38 -7.85 -32.82 -19.89
C PHE A 38 -8.72 -31.56 -19.65
N GLN A 39 -8.91 -31.19 -18.40
CA GLN A 39 -9.90 -30.16 -18.03
C GLN A 39 -9.42 -28.75 -18.37
N MET A 40 -10.38 -27.84 -18.62
CA MET A 40 -10.11 -26.52 -19.16
C MET A 40 -9.34 -25.60 -18.19
N GLY A 41 -9.40 -25.87 -16.87
CA GLY A 41 -8.79 -24.99 -15.88
C GLY A 41 -7.30 -24.81 -16.07
N THR A 42 -6.57 -25.91 -16.32
CA THR A 42 -5.14 -25.83 -16.63
C THR A 42 -4.90 -25.07 -17.94
N PHE A 43 -5.68 -25.31 -18.98
CA PHE A 43 -5.54 -24.55 -20.23
C PHE A 43 -5.74 -23.06 -20.02
N ALA A 44 -6.73 -22.68 -19.22
CA ALA A 44 -7.01 -21.29 -18.91
C ALA A 44 -5.87 -20.64 -18.08
N HIS A 45 -5.30 -21.37 -17.14
CA HIS A 45 -4.15 -20.95 -16.34
C HIS A 45 -2.91 -20.75 -17.23
N GLU A 46 -2.53 -21.76 -18.01
CA GLU A 46 -1.38 -21.66 -18.91
C GLU A 46 -1.56 -20.56 -19.96
N PHE A 47 -2.80 -20.33 -20.40
CA PHE A 47 -3.09 -19.21 -21.28
C PHE A 47 -2.92 -17.85 -20.57
N GLY A 48 -3.16 -17.78 -19.27
CA GLY A 48 -2.82 -16.61 -18.43
C GLY A 48 -1.34 -16.26 -18.53
N HIS A 49 -0.45 -17.25 -18.52
CA HIS A 49 0.99 -17.03 -18.73
C HIS A 49 1.30 -16.51 -20.14
N VAL A 50 0.60 -17.00 -21.17
CA VAL A 50 0.73 -16.47 -22.54
C VAL A 50 0.32 -15.00 -22.62
N LEU A 51 -0.64 -14.57 -21.79
CA LEU A 51 -1.05 -13.17 -21.68
C LEU A 51 -0.08 -12.34 -20.84
N GLY A 52 0.90 -12.96 -20.18
CA GLY A 52 1.93 -12.30 -19.40
C GLY A 52 1.74 -12.34 -17.89
N LEU A 53 0.74 -13.06 -17.36
CA LEU A 53 0.52 -13.18 -15.92
C LEU A 53 1.47 -14.20 -15.27
N PRO A 54 1.92 -13.96 -14.04
CA PRO A 54 2.73 -14.91 -13.26
C PRO A 54 1.85 -15.93 -12.52
N ASP A 55 2.52 -16.96 -11.96
CA ASP A 55 1.94 -17.74 -10.87
C ASP A 55 1.79 -16.88 -9.63
N LEU A 56 0.67 -17.05 -8.92
CA LEU A 56 0.37 -16.36 -7.66
C LEU A 56 0.31 -17.34 -6.48
N TYR A 57 0.99 -18.46 -6.58
CA TYR A 57 1.23 -19.43 -5.53
C TYR A 57 2.75 -19.61 -5.33
N ASP A 58 3.15 -20.20 -4.23
CA ASP A 58 4.54 -20.57 -3.97
C ASP A 58 5.00 -21.68 -4.93
N ARG A 59 6.13 -21.49 -5.60
CA ARG A 59 6.70 -22.42 -6.61
C ARG A 59 7.91 -23.14 -6.11
N ASP A 60 8.41 -22.80 -4.94
CA ASP A 60 9.53 -23.50 -4.34
C ASP A 60 9.18 -23.94 -2.91
N ALA A 61 9.98 -24.71 -2.30
CA ALA A 61 9.80 -25.19 -0.95
C ALA A 61 11.09 -24.97 -0.14
N SER A 62 11.84 -23.90 -0.45
CA SER A 62 13.15 -23.67 0.16
C SER A 62 13.06 -23.02 1.54
N ASP A 63 12.00 -22.27 1.80
CA ASP A 63 11.75 -21.49 3.02
C ASP A 63 10.39 -21.80 3.68
N GLY A 64 9.50 -22.53 3.00
CA GLY A 64 8.18 -22.97 3.46
C GLY A 64 7.38 -23.57 2.32
N ASN A 65 6.09 -23.63 2.46
CA ASN A 65 5.12 -23.93 1.41
C ASN A 65 3.88 -23.09 1.65
N SER A 66 3.33 -22.50 0.60
CA SER A 66 2.13 -21.68 0.64
C SER A 66 1.26 -21.92 -0.60
N GLU A 67 -0.03 -21.78 -0.48
CA GLU A 67 -0.97 -21.76 -1.62
C GLU A 67 -1.03 -20.38 -2.28
N GLY A 68 -0.27 -19.39 -1.78
CA GLY A 68 -0.32 -18.01 -2.25
C GLY A 68 -1.72 -17.42 -2.11
N VAL A 69 -2.34 -17.01 -3.23
CA VAL A 69 -3.72 -16.51 -3.20
C VAL A 69 -4.77 -17.63 -3.37
N GLY A 70 -4.35 -18.88 -3.37
CA GLY A 70 -5.24 -20.04 -3.36
C GLY A 70 -6.32 -20.05 -4.46
N GLU A 71 -7.52 -20.47 -4.10
CA GLU A 71 -8.68 -20.56 -5.02
C GLU A 71 -9.29 -19.19 -5.39
N TRP A 72 -8.74 -18.10 -4.85
CA TRP A 72 -9.20 -16.76 -5.16
C TRP A 72 -8.69 -16.24 -6.51
N CYS A 73 -7.79 -16.97 -7.18
CA CYS A 73 -7.30 -16.61 -8.52
C CYS A 73 -7.04 -17.81 -9.41
N LEU A 74 -7.41 -17.69 -10.69
CA LEU A 74 -7.08 -18.66 -11.74
C LEU A 74 -5.56 -18.89 -11.86
N MET A 75 -4.74 -17.85 -11.61
CA MET A 75 -3.28 -17.93 -11.63
C MET A 75 -2.68 -18.54 -10.35
N ALA A 76 -3.53 -19.10 -9.48
CA ALA A 76 -3.18 -19.95 -8.36
C ALA A 76 -4.08 -21.20 -8.39
N SER A 77 -4.68 -21.62 -7.28
CA SER A 77 -5.39 -22.90 -7.18
C SER A 77 -6.80 -22.92 -7.79
N ALA A 78 -7.37 -21.76 -8.19
CA ALA A 78 -8.71 -21.73 -8.80
C ALA A 78 -8.80 -22.47 -10.15
N ASN A 79 -7.69 -22.78 -10.78
CA ASN A 79 -7.63 -23.62 -11.96
C ASN A 79 -8.10 -25.07 -11.72
N TRP A 80 -8.10 -25.53 -10.45
CA TRP A 80 -8.51 -26.88 -10.05
C TRP A 80 -9.96 -26.98 -9.57
N LEU A 81 -10.71 -25.86 -9.52
CA LEU A 81 -12.08 -25.85 -9.02
C LEU A 81 -13.03 -26.70 -9.88
N GLY A 82 -14.12 -27.13 -9.26
CA GLY A 82 -15.03 -28.11 -9.83
C GLY A 82 -14.49 -29.54 -9.75
N SER A 83 -14.67 -30.32 -10.79
CA SER A 83 -14.14 -31.68 -10.87
C SER A 83 -12.79 -31.69 -11.58
N ASN A 84 -11.71 -31.47 -10.85
CA ASN A 84 -10.34 -31.36 -11.36
C ASN A 84 -10.14 -30.26 -12.43
N GLY A 85 -10.77 -29.11 -12.26
CA GLY A 85 -10.60 -27.98 -13.15
C GLY A 85 -11.60 -27.91 -14.31
N ASP A 86 -12.73 -28.61 -14.23
CA ASP A 86 -13.80 -28.50 -15.22
C ASP A 86 -14.57 -27.17 -15.11
N THR A 87 -14.51 -26.53 -13.96
CA THR A 87 -15.16 -25.24 -13.68
C THR A 87 -14.18 -24.34 -12.92
N PRO A 88 -13.11 -23.86 -13.59
CA PRO A 88 -12.12 -23.01 -12.97
C PRO A 88 -12.71 -21.69 -12.51
N GLY A 89 -12.19 -21.15 -11.40
CA GLY A 89 -12.59 -19.84 -10.89
C GLY A 89 -12.05 -18.67 -11.70
N HIS A 90 -12.56 -17.49 -11.43
CA HIS A 90 -12.11 -16.25 -12.07
C HIS A 90 -10.66 -15.88 -11.71
N MET A 91 -10.04 -15.10 -12.58
CA MET A 91 -8.86 -14.32 -12.23
C MET A 91 -9.21 -13.29 -11.15
N SER A 92 -8.28 -13.01 -10.25
CA SER A 92 -8.38 -11.92 -9.28
C SER A 92 -8.50 -10.56 -9.98
N ALA A 93 -8.96 -9.55 -9.25
CA ALA A 93 -8.99 -8.17 -9.74
C ALA A 93 -7.59 -7.71 -10.16
N TRP A 94 -6.54 -8.09 -9.43
CA TRP A 94 -5.15 -7.76 -9.78
C TRP A 94 -4.79 -8.25 -11.19
N CYS A 95 -5.03 -9.51 -11.50
CA CYS A 95 -4.76 -10.05 -12.84
C CYS A 95 -5.54 -9.32 -13.94
N LYS A 96 -6.80 -8.96 -13.67
CA LYS A 96 -7.64 -8.24 -14.64
C LYS A 96 -7.16 -6.80 -14.87
N ILE A 97 -6.64 -6.13 -13.84
CA ILE A 97 -6.03 -4.80 -13.93
C ILE A 97 -4.76 -4.88 -14.78
N GLU A 98 -3.88 -5.84 -14.51
CA GLU A 98 -2.65 -6.05 -15.28
C GLU A 98 -2.89 -6.31 -16.76
N LEU A 99 -3.95 -7.05 -17.07
CA LEU A 99 -4.35 -7.28 -18.46
C LEU A 99 -5.08 -6.08 -19.13
N GLY A 100 -5.31 -5.00 -18.39
CA GLY A 100 -6.07 -3.85 -18.87
C GLY A 100 -7.55 -4.14 -19.09
N TRP A 101 -8.09 -5.18 -18.45
CA TRP A 101 -9.50 -5.56 -18.59
C TRP A 101 -10.42 -4.80 -17.65
N MET A 102 -9.85 -4.14 -16.66
CA MET A 102 -10.56 -3.28 -15.72
C MET A 102 -9.65 -2.20 -15.14
N GLU A 103 -10.28 -1.12 -14.68
CA GLU A 103 -9.65 -0.07 -13.88
C GLU A 103 -10.29 -0.09 -12.49
N PRO A 104 -9.53 -0.14 -11.40
CA PRO A 104 -10.09 -0.12 -10.06
C PRO A 104 -10.57 1.29 -9.71
N THR A 105 -11.61 1.38 -8.90
CA THR A 105 -11.95 2.63 -8.23
C THR A 105 -10.90 2.92 -7.14
N ILE A 106 -10.25 4.06 -7.21
CA ILE A 106 -9.34 4.51 -6.15
C ILE A 106 -10.18 5.07 -5.00
N ALA A 107 -10.07 4.48 -3.83
CA ALA A 107 -10.77 4.98 -2.66
C ALA A 107 -10.26 6.38 -2.27
N GLY A 108 -11.19 7.26 -1.99
CA GLY A 108 -10.90 8.56 -1.37
C GLY A 108 -10.66 8.42 0.14
N SER A 109 -10.38 9.54 0.80
CA SER A 109 -10.01 9.56 2.21
C SER A 109 -11.14 9.16 3.16
N PHE A 110 -12.37 9.44 2.81
CA PHE A 110 -13.55 9.16 3.61
C PHE A 110 -14.72 8.80 2.70
N GLU A 111 -14.95 7.53 2.52
CA GLU A 111 -16.05 7.02 1.73
C GLU A 111 -16.98 6.21 2.60
N ASN A 112 -18.21 6.67 2.77
CA ASN A 112 -19.22 5.94 3.52
C ASN A 112 -20.19 5.24 2.57
N ASN A 113 -20.50 3.99 2.90
CA ASN A 113 -21.45 3.17 2.15
C ASN A 113 -21.09 3.04 0.67
N ILE A 114 -19.77 2.92 0.39
CA ILE A 114 -19.28 2.64 -0.97
C ILE A 114 -19.75 1.24 -1.36
N SER A 115 -20.24 1.11 -2.58
CA SER A 115 -20.73 -0.17 -3.09
C SER A 115 -19.70 -0.83 -3.99
N ILE A 116 -19.63 -2.16 -3.93
CA ILE A 116 -18.80 -2.98 -4.81
C ILE A 116 -19.62 -4.16 -5.33
N LYS A 117 -19.63 -4.33 -6.65
CA LYS A 117 -20.38 -5.39 -7.32
C LYS A 117 -19.52 -6.65 -7.46
N GLN A 118 -20.18 -7.80 -7.57
CA GLN A 118 -19.47 -9.07 -7.76
C GLN A 118 -18.60 -9.08 -9.03
N LEU A 119 -17.33 -9.47 -8.85
CA LEU A 119 -16.30 -9.46 -9.89
C LEU A 119 -16.60 -10.38 -11.08
N SER A 120 -17.33 -11.47 -10.83
CA SER A 120 -17.71 -12.45 -11.86
C SER A 120 -18.60 -11.87 -12.96
N THR A 121 -19.32 -10.78 -12.68
CA THR A 121 -20.27 -10.17 -13.61
C THR A 121 -19.88 -8.75 -14.00
N TYR A 122 -19.20 -8.03 -13.11
CA TYR A 122 -18.83 -6.63 -13.30
C TYR A 122 -17.33 -6.45 -13.08
N PRO A 123 -16.65 -5.64 -13.92
CA PRO A 123 -15.26 -5.30 -13.69
C PRO A 123 -15.17 -4.22 -12.58
N ASP A 124 -15.38 -4.64 -11.33
CA ASP A 124 -15.50 -3.74 -10.17
C ASP A 124 -14.54 -4.17 -9.07
N ALA A 125 -13.66 -3.27 -8.67
CA ALA A 125 -12.73 -3.44 -7.56
C ALA A 125 -12.37 -2.08 -6.98
N ILE A 126 -11.95 -2.07 -5.72
CA ILE A 126 -11.54 -0.86 -5.01
C ILE A 126 -10.08 -1.01 -4.61
N LYS A 127 -9.27 -0.01 -4.95
CA LYS A 127 -7.86 0.09 -4.56
C LYS A 127 -7.73 1.13 -3.46
N VAL A 128 -7.09 0.76 -2.36
CA VAL A 128 -6.81 1.64 -1.21
C VAL A 128 -5.30 1.68 -1.02
N TRP A 129 -4.68 2.85 -1.24
CA TRP A 129 -3.25 3.00 -1.09
C TRP A 129 -2.84 2.93 0.39
N GLU A 130 -1.72 2.27 0.70
CA GLU A 130 -1.19 2.18 2.07
C GLU A 130 -0.73 3.53 2.63
N ASP A 131 -0.28 4.40 1.76
CA ASP A 131 0.14 5.74 2.11
C ASP A 131 -0.22 6.76 1.01
N ASP A 132 0.02 8.04 1.27
CA ASP A 132 -0.25 9.13 0.33
C ASP A 132 0.61 9.11 -0.94
N TYR A 133 1.71 8.39 -0.90
CA TYR A 133 2.48 8.07 -2.09
C TYR A 133 1.85 6.85 -2.71
N ARG A 134 1.29 6.99 -3.86
CA ARG A 134 0.90 5.91 -4.75
C ARG A 134 2.13 5.06 -5.06
N THR A 135 2.64 4.44 -3.99
CA THR A 135 3.70 3.47 -4.04
C THR A 135 3.13 2.18 -4.61
N ASP A 136 3.99 1.22 -4.88
CA ASP A 136 3.61 -0.10 -5.34
C ASP A 136 2.96 -0.95 -4.25
N ARG A 137 2.42 -0.33 -3.15
CA ARG A 137 1.79 -1.00 -2.02
C ARG A 137 0.38 -0.49 -1.77
N TYR A 138 -0.57 -1.41 -1.74
CA TYR A 138 -1.98 -1.09 -1.56
C TYR A 138 -2.80 -2.30 -1.15
N PHE A 139 -4.00 -2.04 -0.63
CA PHE A 139 -5.03 -3.05 -0.51
C PHE A 139 -5.94 -3.01 -1.74
N LEU A 140 -6.24 -4.19 -2.29
CA LEU A 140 -7.15 -4.35 -3.41
C LEU A 140 -8.34 -5.18 -2.95
N ILE A 141 -9.53 -4.62 -3.07
CA ILE A 141 -10.77 -5.22 -2.57
C ILE A 141 -11.62 -5.63 -3.77
N GLU A 142 -12.07 -6.89 -3.77
CA GLU A 142 -13.00 -7.43 -4.75
C GLU A 142 -14.16 -8.17 -4.07
N ASN A 143 -15.32 -8.22 -4.71
CA ASN A 143 -16.46 -8.98 -4.24
C ASN A 143 -16.57 -10.31 -4.99
N ARG A 144 -16.38 -11.42 -4.26
CA ARG A 144 -16.48 -12.79 -4.81
C ARG A 144 -17.77 -13.45 -4.34
N GLN A 145 -18.48 -14.03 -5.29
CA GLN A 145 -19.75 -14.71 -5.04
C GLN A 145 -19.78 -16.06 -5.74
N LYS A 146 -20.37 -17.09 -5.09
CA LYS A 146 -20.52 -18.43 -5.67
C LYS A 146 -21.48 -18.43 -6.85
N ASN A 147 -21.01 -17.90 -7.99
CA ASN A 147 -21.79 -17.66 -9.18
C ASN A 147 -20.94 -17.84 -10.43
N GLY A 148 -21.51 -18.40 -11.49
CA GLY A 148 -20.81 -18.63 -12.76
C GLY A 148 -19.60 -19.55 -12.59
N PHE A 149 -18.43 -19.14 -13.02
CA PHE A 149 -17.19 -19.89 -12.84
C PHE A 149 -16.76 -19.96 -11.36
N ASP A 150 -17.15 -19.02 -10.51
CA ASP A 150 -16.86 -19.04 -9.08
C ASP A 150 -17.83 -19.93 -8.27
N THR A 151 -18.67 -20.74 -8.90
CA THR A 151 -19.65 -21.59 -8.21
C THR A 151 -19.00 -22.51 -7.17
N TYR A 152 -17.76 -22.92 -7.36
CA TYR A 152 -17.06 -23.87 -6.52
C TYR A 152 -16.03 -23.27 -5.57
N ILE A 153 -15.88 -21.93 -5.50
CA ILE A 153 -15.07 -21.32 -4.43
C ILE A 153 -15.68 -21.63 -3.07
N ASN A 154 -14.87 -21.71 -2.02
CA ASN A 154 -15.36 -22.19 -0.72
C ASN A 154 -16.10 -21.10 0.10
N GLY A 155 -15.89 -19.81 -0.18
CA GLY A 155 -16.54 -18.71 0.51
C GLY A 155 -17.21 -17.69 -0.43
N SER A 156 -17.92 -16.72 0.14
CA SER A 156 -18.49 -15.57 -0.57
C SER A 156 -18.40 -14.33 0.28
N GLY A 157 -17.97 -13.21 -0.30
CA GLY A 157 -17.79 -11.94 0.38
C GLY A 157 -16.74 -11.08 -0.29
N LEU A 158 -16.19 -10.13 0.45
CA LEU A 158 -15.06 -9.33 0.00
C LEU A 158 -13.77 -10.09 0.23
N ILE A 159 -12.97 -10.25 -0.81
CA ILE A 159 -11.57 -10.64 -0.69
C ILE A 159 -10.74 -9.36 -0.69
N ILE A 160 -9.87 -9.24 0.31
CA ILE A 160 -8.94 -8.14 0.45
C ILE A 160 -7.54 -8.69 0.19
N TYR A 161 -6.87 -8.17 -0.83
CA TYR A 161 -5.49 -8.49 -1.11
C TYR A 161 -4.59 -7.38 -0.60
N HIS A 162 -3.48 -7.73 0.02
CA HIS A 162 -2.35 -6.87 0.27
C HIS A 162 -1.36 -7.03 -0.88
N VAL A 163 -1.12 -5.98 -1.63
CA VAL A 163 -0.26 -6.01 -2.83
C VAL A 163 1.00 -5.19 -2.58
N ASN A 164 2.16 -5.77 -2.90
CA ASN A 164 3.47 -5.15 -2.82
C ASN A 164 4.21 -5.32 -4.16
N GLU A 165 3.99 -4.42 -5.10
CA GLU A 165 4.58 -4.48 -6.44
C GLU A 165 6.11 -4.27 -6.44
N ASN A 166 6.69 -3.72 -5.36
CA ASN A 166 8.15 -3.59 -5.20
C ASN A 166 8.88 -4.94 -5.11
N ARG A 167 8.17 -6.04 -4.90
CA ARG A 167 8.75 -7.41 -4.91
C ARG A 167 9.16 -7.89 -6.30
N GLY A 168 9.06 -7.01 -7.28
CA GLY A 168 9.71 -7.16 -8.55
C GLY A 168 9.03 -8.14 -9.50
N TRP A 169 8.01 -7.69 -10.15
CA TRP A 169 7.73 -8.15 -11.50
C TRP A 169 8.76 -7.48 -12.42
N GLY A 170 9.82 -8.20 -12.77
CA GLY A 170 10.85 -7.67 -13.66
C GLY A 170 10.30 -7.37 -15.05
N SER A 171 10.74 -6.28 -15.64
CA SER A 171 10.47 -5.80 -17.00
C SER A 171 10.78 -6.78 -18.15
N ASN A 172 11.11 -8.02 -17.84
CA ASN A 172 11.33 -9.11 -18.78
C ASN A 172 10.33 -10.23 -18.47
N ALA A 173 9.33 -10.38 -19.30
CA ALA A 173 8.27 -11.42 -19.26
C ALA A 173 8.76 -12.88 -19.14
N TRP A 174 10.03 -13.13 -19.07
CA TRP A 174 10.68 -14.45 -18.96
C TRP A 174 11.51 -14.63 -17.66
N SER A 175 11.63 -13.59 -16.85
CA SER A 175 12.29 -13.67 -15.55
C SER A 175 11.24 -13.39 -14.48
N PHE A 176 10.34 -14.34 -14.28
CA PHE A 176 9.46 -14.35 -13.11
C PHE A 176 10.37 -14.49 -11.88
N GLY A 177 10.67 -13.35 -11.25
CA GLY A 177 11.24 -13.36 -9.92
C GLY A 177 10.29 -14.10 -8.96
N PRO A 178 10.75 -14.44 -7.77
CA PRO A 178 9.93 -15.13 -6.77
C PRO A 178 8.81 -14.19 -6.31
N ILE A 179 7.63 -14.24 -6.96
CA ILE A 179 6.52 -13.33 -6.69
C ILE A 179 5.89 -13.63 -5.35
N ASN A 180 5.49 -14.90 -5.13
CA ASN A 180 4.89 -15.37 -3.89
C ASN A 180 5.66 -16.54 -3.25
N ASP A 181 6.94 -16.70 -3.60
CA ASP A 181 7.77 -17.79 -3.08
C ASP A 181 8.31 -17.52 -1.65
N ASP A 182 8.08 -16.35 -1.05
CA ASP A 182 8.45 -15.97 0.32
C ASP A 182 7.18 -15.67 1.12
N GLU A 183 6.78 -16.57 2.01
CA GLU A 183 5.52 -16.51 2.77
C GLU A 183 5.44 -15.28 3.69
N ASN A 184 6.60 -14.77 4.11
CA ASN A 184 6.66 -13.62 5.02
C ASN A 184 6.61 -12.27 4.29
N ASN A 185 6.78 -12.28 2.97
CA ASN A 185 6.84 -11.05 2.18
C ASN A 185 6.39 -11.29 0.74
N LYS A 186 5.13 -11.63 0.56
CA LYS A 186 4.52 -11.92 -0.73
C LYS A 186 4.36 -10.67 -1.60
N PHE A 187 4.29 -10.87 -2.89
CA PHE A 187 3.88 -9.84 -3.85
C PHE A 187 2.39 -9.52 -3.73
N ILE A 188 1.55 -10.55 -3.61
CA ILE A 188 0.11 -10.44 -3.37
C ILE A 188 -0.32 -11.48 -2.35
N ASP A 189 -0.95 -11.03 -1.29
CA ASP A 189 -1.39 -11.86 -0.18
C ASP A 189 -2.89 -11.70 0.06
N VAL A 190 -3.55 -12.72 0.63
CA VAL A 190 -4.95 -12.67 1.02
C VAL A 190 -5.05 -12.36 2.50
N GLU A 191 -5.71 -11.26 2.84
CA GLU A 191 -6.02 -10.92 4.22
C GLU A 191 -7.27 -11.71 4.66
N SER A 192 -7.07 -12.94 5.18
CA SER A 192 -8.16 -13.84 5.57
C SER A 192 -8.96 -13.29 6.74
N ALA A 193 -10.27 -13.10 6.56
CA ALA A 193 -11.14 -12.39 7.51
C ALA A 193 -11.22 -13.02 8.91
N ASP A 194 -10.95 -14.31 9.05
CA ASP A 194 -10.89 -15.01 10.32
C ASP A 194 -9.52 -14.91 11.03
N GLY A 195 -8.51 -14.36 10.33
CA GLY A 195 -7.15 -14.17 10.83
C GLY A 195 -6.33 -15.46 10.92
N TYR A 196 -6.77 -16.56 10.31
CA TYR A 196 -5.97 -17.77 10.18
C TYR A 196 -5.07 -17.68 8.95
N LEU A 197 -3.86 -18.20 9.07
CA LEU A 197 -2.85 -18.24 8.00
C LEU A 197 -2.90 -19.60 7.27
N ASP A 198 -4.09 -20.02 6.88
CA ASP A 198 -4.31 -21.35 6.31
C ASP A 198 -3.71 -21.48 4.91
N LEU A 199 -3.77 -20.42 4.10
CA LEU A 199 -3.11 -20.32 2.80
C LEU A 199 -1.59 -20.30 2.94
N ASP A 200 -1.06 -19.56 3.93
CA ASP A 200 0.38 -19.43 4.17
C ASP A 200 1.02 -20.73 4.68
N ASN A 201 0.25 -21.56 5.37
CA ASN A 201 0.72 -22.79 5.96
C ASN A 201 0.32 -24.04 5.16
N GLU A 202 -0.17 -23.87 3.92
CA GLU A 202 -0.63 -24.98 3.04
C GLU A 202 -1.66 -25.92 3.74
N ILE A 203 -2.52 -25.33 4.62
CA ILE A 203 -3.55 -26.10 5.35
C ILE A 203 -4.76 -26.36 4.45
N ASN A 204 -5.18 -25.35 3.70
CA ASN A 204 -6.21 -25.43 2.68
C ASN A 204 -5.90 -24.49 1.51
N ARG A 205 -6.73 -24.49 0.47
CA ARG A 205 -6.59 -23.65 -0.73
C ARG A 205 -7.52 -22.44 -0.74
N GLY A 206 -8.18 -22.21 0.35
CA GLY A 206 -9.20 -21.20 0.58
C GLY A 206 -10.44 -21.81 1.21
N ASP A 207 -11.08 -21.07 2.08
CA ASP A 207 -12.30 -21.50 2.77
C ASP A 207 -13.28 -20.34 3.02
N ASP A 208 -14.38 -20.60 3.77
CA ASP A 208 -15.40 -19.61 4.03
C ASP A 208 -15.02 -18.62 5.14
N GLY A 209 -13.83 -18.75 5.73
CA GLY A 209 -13.24 -17.80 6.67
C GLY A 209 -12.44 -16.70 5.99
N ASP A 210 -11.95 -16.91 4.77
CA ASP A 210 -11.13 -15.91 4.05
C ASP A 210 -11.89 -14.64 3.65
N PRO A 211 -13.12 -14.70 3.07
CA PRO A 211 -13.82 -13.50 2.66
C PRO A 211 -14.45 -12.76 3.84
N PHE A 212 -14.50 -11.43 3.77
CA PHE A 212 -15.27 -10.60 4.72
C PHE A 212 -16.75 -10.52 4.29
N PRO A 213 -17.74 -10.61 5.21
CA PRO A 213 -17.54 -10.94 6.63
C PRO A 213 -17.27 -12.42 6.91
N GLY A 214 -17.49 -13.32 5.93
CA GLY A 214 -17.23 -14.74 5.99
C GLY A 214 -17.87 -15.47 7.16
N SER A 215 -17.37 -16.67 7.45
CA SER A 215 -17.81 -17.48 8.58
C SER A 215 -17.45 -16.84 9.94
N SER A 216 -16.41 -16.01 9.97
CA SER A 216 -15.98 -15.25 11.16
C SER A 216 -16.90 -14.08 11.51
N SER A 217 -17.76 -13.65 10.58
CA SER A 217 -18.59 -12.45 10.70
C SER A 217 -17.75 -11.18 10.95
N ASN A 218 -16.53 -11.13 10.40
CA ASN A 218 -15.65 -10.00 10.54
C ASN A 218 -16.06 -8.86 9.59
N VAL A 219 -16.47 -7.73 10.15
CA VAL A 219 -16.96 -6.55 9.41
C VAL A 219 -15.98 -5.38 9.46
N THR A 220 -14.74 -5.62 9.93
CA THR A 220 -13.73 -4.57 10.15
C THR A 220 -12.35 -5.06 9.79
N PHE A 221 -11.61 -4.23 9.06
CA PHE A 221 -10.21 -4.43 8.72
C PHE A 221 -9.46 -3.10 8.97
N ASP A 222 -8.69 -3.05 10.06
CA ASP A 222 -7.96 -1.87 10.54
C ASP A 222 -6.64 -2.24 11.22
N ASN A 223 -5.93 -1.28 11.81
CA ASN A 223 -4.67 -1.54 12.53
C ASN A 223 -4.81 -2.46 13.76
N ASN A 224 -6.01 -2.63 14.31
CA ASN A 224 -6.26 -3.38 15.54
C ASN A 224 -7.03 -4.68 15.31
N SER A 225 -7.53 -4.89 14.10
CA SER A 225 -8.19 -6.13 13.71
C SER A 225 -7.16 -7.25 13.46
N ASN A 226 -7.66 -8.48 13.33
CA ASN A 226 -6.89 -9.63 12.84
C ASN A 226 -7.72 -10.31 11.73
N PRO A 227 -7.28 -10.22 10.46
CA PRO A 227 -6.05 -9.57 9.95
C PRO A 227 -6.06 -8.06 10.17
N SER A 228 -4.90 -7.41 9.99
CA SER A 228 -4.76 -5.97 10.22
C SER A 228 -4.24 -5.25 8.99
N THR A 229 -4.56 -3.96 8.86
CA THR A 229 -4.04 -3.09 7.80
C THR A 229 -2.56 -2.72 7.98
N LYS A 230 -1.88 -3.27 8.98
CA LYS A 230 -0.45 -3.03 9.18
C LYS A 230 0.37 -3.61 8.04
N ARG A 231 1.45 -2.92 7.71
CA ARG A 231 2.47 -3.44 6.79
C ARG A 231 3.11 -4.71 7.36
N ASN A 232 3.70 -5.53 6.52
CA ASN A 232 4.47 -6.71 6.94
C ASN A 232 5.60 -6.37 7.93
N SER A 233 6.10 -5.13 7.89
CA SER A 233 7.05 -4.58 8.87
C SER A 233 6.43 -4.27 10.24
N GLY A 234 5.11 -4.43 10.42
CA GLY A 234 4.38 -4.05 11.63
C GLY A 234 4.01 -2.57 11.71
N TYR A 235 4.36 -1.77 10.70
CA TYR A 235 4.02 -0.35 10.65
C TYR A 235 2.51 -0.17 10.51
N GLN A 236 1.95 0.78 11.26
CA GLN A 236 0.52 1.12 11.18
C GLN A 236 0.24 1.88 9.89
N THR A 237 -0.89 1.56 9.27
CA THR A 237 -1.46 2.38 8.21
C THR A 237 -2.59 3.23 8.78
N ASP A 238 -3.00 4.27 8.05
CA ASP A 238 -4.19 5.05 8.43
C ASP A 238 -5.47 4.52 7.78
N ILE A 239 -5.45 3.25 7.34
CA ILE A 239 -6.56 2.62 6.62
C ILE A 239 -7.50 1.92 7.61
N VAL A 240 -8.78 2.18 7.44
CA VAL A 240 -9.88 1.49 8.12
C VAL A 240 -10.94 1.14 7.08
N VAL A 241 -11.22 -0.13 6.92
CA VAL A 241 -12.38 -0.65 6.20
C VAL A 241 -13.33 -1.21 7.25
N ASN A 242 -14.53 -0.66 7.36
CA ASN A 242 -15.49 -1.09 8.36
C ASN A 242 -16.94 -1.07 7.84
N ASN A 243 -17.89 -1.46 8.68
CA ASN A 243 -19.30 -1.57 8.31
C ASN A 243 -19.52 -2.41 7.05
N ILE A 244 -18.68 -3.45 6.87
CA ILE A 244 -18.82 -4.39 5.75
C ILE A 244 -20.18 -5.08 5.86
N SER A 245 -20.96 -5.02 4.79
CA SER A 245 -22.31 -5.61 4.73
C SER A 245 -22.28 -7.13 4.68
N ASP A 246 -23.42 -7.75 4.88
CA ASP A 246 -23.60 -9.17 4.57
C ASP A 246 -23.22 -9.45 3.10
N SER A 247 -22.77 -10.68 2.86
CA SER A 247 -22.37 -11.14 1.52
C SER A 247 -23.56 -11.12 0.55
N ASP A 248 -23.41 -10.38 -0.55
CA ASP A 248 -24.40 -10.28 -1.63
C ASP A 248 -23.68 -9.88 -2.95
N SER A 249 -24.40 -9.96 -4.05
CA SER A 249 -23.97 -9.54 -5.39
C SER A 249 -23.53 -8.07 -5.46
N ILE A 250 -24.01 -7.24 -4.58
CA ILE A 250 -23.55 -5.88 -4.30
C ILE A 250 -23.32 -5.78 -2.81
N MET A 251 -22.10 -5.52 -2.41
CA MET A 251 -21.73 -5.32 -1.01
C MET A 251 -21.41 -3.86 -0.75
N PHE A 252 -21.46 -3.47 0.50
CA PHE A 252 -21.22 -2.10 0.95
C PHE A 252 -20.21 -2.11 2.07
N MET A 253 -19.42 -1.04 2.18
CA MET A 253 -18.47 -0.81 3.25
C MET A 253 -18.21 0.68 3.42
N ASP A 254 -17.64 1.06 4.54
CA ASP A 254 -17.05 2.37 4.74
C ASP A 254 -15.53 2.22 4.63
N ILE A 255 -14.90 3.11 3.88
CA ILE A 255 -13.44 3.19 3.77
C ILE A 255 -13.01 4.54 4.33
N ASN A 256 -12.13 4.49 5.30
CA ASN A 256 -11.45 5.63 5.84
C ASN A 256 -9.95 5.40 5.64
N SER A 257 -9.35 6.13 4.73
CA SER A 257 -7.91 6.24 4.63
C SER A 257 -7.59 7.67 4.98
N MET A 258 -6.86 7.92 6.06
CA MET A 258 -6.53 9.29 6.50
C MET A 258 -5.60 10.02 5.52
N LEU A 259 -5.51 9.54 4.29
CA LEU A 259 -4.71 10.04 3.18
C LEU A 259 -4.91 11.53 2.83
N ASN A 260 -5.90 12.20 3.42
CA ASN A 260 -6.11 13.66 3.22
C ASN A 260 -5.71 14.50 4.43
N THR A 261 -5.31 13.89 5.55
CA THR A 261 -4.85 14.67 6.73
C THR A 261 -3.34 14.83 6.75
N GLY A 262 -2.62 14.14 5.84
CA GLY A 262 -1.18 14.24 5.76
C GLY A 262 -0.59 13.39 4.64
N TYR A 263 0.73 13.42 4.54
CA TYR A 263 1.53 12.61 3.64
C TYR A 263 2.92 12.39 4.23
N SER A 264 3.58 11.30 3.85
CA SER A 264 4.97 11.05 4.24
C SER A 264 5.89 11.34 3.06
N ILE A 265 7.04 11.95 3.31
CA ILE A 265 8.09 12.17 2.31
C ILE A 265 9.28 11.30 2.66
N PHE A 266 9.69 10.46 1.72
CA PHE A 266 10.87 9.61 1.86
C PHE A 266 11.46 9.29 0.48
N TYR A 267 12.70 8.85 0.46
CA TYR A 267 13.40 8.45 -0.77
C TYR A 267 13.98 7.04 -0.65
N ASP A 268 13.90 6.42 0.53
CA ASP A 268 14.25 5.03 0.75
C ASP A 268 13.07 4.11 0.40
N GLU A 269 13.27 3.15 -0.49
CA GLU A 269 12.18 2.32 -1.02
C GLU A 269 11.85 1.10 -0.13
N ASN A 270 12.86 0.50 0.53
CA ASN A 270 12.75 -0.81 1.17
C ASN A 270 12.97 -0.81 2.70
N GLY A 271 12.86 0.32 3.35
CA GLY A 271 12.98 0.41 4.81
C GLY A 271 14.42 0.36 5.33
N ILE A 272 14.63 -0.12 6.56
CA ILE A 272 15.98 -0.17 7.14
C ILE A 272 16.82 -1.16 6.38
N ALA A 273 17.81 -0.61 5.67
CA ALA A 273 18.64 -1.35 4.77
C ALA A 273 19.63 -2.29 5.46
N SER A 274 20.08 -3.22 4.68
CA SER A 274 21.22 -4.08 4.93
C SER A 274 22.56 -3.34 4.93
N THR A 275 22.59 -2.04 4.60
CA THR A 275 23.82 -1.25 4.47
C THR A 275 23.90 -0.17 5.52
N SER A 276 25.07 -0.09 6.15
CA SER A 276 25.41 0.94 7.12
C SER A 276 26.69 1.64 6.74
N ILE A 277 26.76 2.94 7.00
CA ILE A 277 27.90 3.78 6.68
C ILE A 277 28.41 4.47 7.94
N SER A 278 29.75 4.64 8.01
CA SER A 278 30.43 5.51 8.97
C SER A 278 31.34 6.45 8.20
N ILE A 279 31.42 7.69 8.64
CA ILE A 279 32.41 8.65 8.16
C ILE A 279 33.66 8.71 9.07
N GLY A 280 33.68 7.90 10.14
CA GLY A 280 34.88 7.69 10.98
C GLY A 280 35.22 8.88 11.88
N THR A 281 34.22 9.63 12.34
CA THR A 281 34.38 10.76 13.27
C THR A 281 33.52 10.55 14.51
N ASP A 282 33.98 11.05 15.70
CA ASP A 282 33.26 10.93 16.98
C ASP A 282 31.86 11.54 16.95
N SER A 283 31.58 12.42 16.02
CA SER A 283 30.28 12.98 15.72
C SER A 283 30.08 12.94 14.21
N GLN A 284 28.99 12.36 13.76
CA GLN A 284 28.67 12.20 12.35
C GLN A 284 27.20 12.55 12.11
N TYR A 285 26.94 13.17 10.96
CA TYR A 285 25.62 13.65 10.57
C TYR A 285 25.20 12.97 9.26
N SER A 286 24.00 12.45 9.23
CA SER A 286 23.28 12.03 8.00
C SER A 286 22.09 12.93 7.80
N GLY A 287 21.82 13.36 6.57
CA GLY A 287 20.71 14.26 6.29
C GLY A 287 20.11 14.02 4.92
N VAL A 288 18.86 14.46 4.76
CA VAL A 288 18.09 14.36 3.52
C VAL A 288 17.42 15.70 3.22
N VAL A 289 17.51 16.12 1.95
CA VAL A 289 16.74 17.26 1.42
C VAL A 289 15.43 16.76 0.89
N PHE A 290 14.34 17.25 1.45
CA PHE A 290 12.98 16.95 1.03
C PHE A 290 12.37 18.09 0.24
N THR A 291 11.43 17.76 -0.66
CA THR A 291 10.59 18.74 -1.34
C THR A 291 9.14 18.46 -0.95
N ALA A 292 8.48 19.43 -0.35
CA ALA A 292 7.08 19.30 0.03
C ALA A 292 6.18 19.31 -1.22
N GLU A 293 5.36 18.29 -1.39
CA GLU A 293 4.42 18.21 -2.51
C GLU A 293 3.21 19.11 -2.34
N ARG A 294 2.80 19.29 -1.09
CA ARG A 294 1.67 20.13 -0.66
C ARG A 294 2.05 20.92 0.58
N ALA A 295 1.42 22.07 0.77
CA ALA A 295 1.55 22.82 2.01
C ALA A 295 0.97 22.02 3.19
N GLY A 296 1.61 22.11 4.36
CA GLY A 296 1.18 21.41 5.56
C GLY A 296 2.09 21.66 6.74
N PHE A 297 2.05 20.75 7.70
CA PHE A 297 2.86 20.82 8.93
C PHE A 297 3.62 19.51 9.11
N ILE A 298 4.92 19.54 9.27
CA ILE A 298 5.69 18.37 9.67
C ILE A 298 5.32 18.05 11.12
N THR A 299 4.83 16.82 11.36
CA THR A 299 4.35 16.37 12.66
C THR A 299 5.18 15.24 13.25
N GLU A 300 5.82 14.46 12.41
CA GLU A 300 6.68 13.35 12.81
C GLU A 300 7.88 13.25 11.87
N ILE A 301 9.00 12.79 12.39
CA ILE A 301 10.19 12.43 11.61
C ILE A 301 10.63 11.05 12.06
N ASP A 302 10.80 10.16 11.09
CA ASP A 302 11.37 8.84 11.30
C ASP A 302 12.81 8.81 10.81
N PHE A 303 13.69 8.15 11.54
CA PHE A 303 15.04 7.88 11.10
C PHE A 303 15.49 6.47 11.45
N GLY A 304 16.26 5.87 10.56
CA GLY A 304 16.79 4.53 10.71
C GLY A 304 18.12 4.50 11.46
N VAL A 305 18.26 3.57 12.37
CA VAL A 305 19.50 3.25 13.08
C VAL A 305 19.87 1.81 12.79
N THR A 306 21.13 1.56 12.45
CA THR A 306 21.61 0.18 12.25
C THR A 306 21.61 -0.63 13.56
N TYR A 307 21.74 -1.94 13.46
CA TYR A 307 21.74 -2.80 14.65
C TYR A 307 22.96 -2.60 15.55
N PRO A 308 22.82 -2.79 16.89
CA PRO A 308 23.85 -2.47 17.87
C PRO A 308 25.26 -3.07 17.66
N GLY A 309 25.39 -4.12 16.89
CA GLY A 309 26.70 -4.73 16.61
C GLY A 309 27.65 -3.88 15.74
N PHE A 310 27.17 -2.79 15.18
CA PHE A 310 27.92 -1.85 14.32
C PHE A 310 28.36 -0.59 15.04
N TRP A 311 27.97 -0.38 16.29
CA TRP A 311 28.36 0.76 17.13
C TRP A 311 29.52 0.42 18.03
N ASN A 312 30.26 1.44 18.44
CA ASN A 312 31.32 1.30 19.44
C ASN A 312 30.81 1.47 20.89
N THR A 313 29.58 1.93 21.05
CA THR A 313 28.91 2.13 22.36
C THR A 313 27.70 1.23 22.52
N ASN A 314 27.33 0.92 23.79
CA ASN A 314 26.09 0.20 24.11
C ASN A 314 24.84 1.10 24.14
N ASN A 315 25.03 2.42 24.02
CA ASN A 315 23.96 3.42 24.06
C ASN A 315 24.32 4.54 23.10
N LEU A 316 23.66 4.54 21.94
CA LEU A 316 23.86 5.51 20.87
C LEU A 316 23.08 6.79 21.17
N SER A 317 23.78 7.90 21.37
CA SER A 317 23.13 9.22 21.49
C SER A 317 22.93 9.84 20.13
N TRP A 318 21.76 10.43 19.95
CA TRP A 318 21.39 11.11 18.71
C TRP A 318 20.81 12.50 18.97
N GLU A 319 20.95 13.38 17.97
CA GLU A 319 20.34 14.71 17.92
C GLU A 319 19.74 14.90 16.52
N LEU A 320 18.43 15.21 16.43
CA LEU A 320 17.71 15.45 15.19
C LEU A 320 17.50 16.95 15.01
N PHE A 321 17.66 17.42 13.77
CA PHE A 321 17.48 18.82 13.39
C PHE A 321 16.64 18.92 12.12
N LEU A 322 15.66 19.83 12.12
CA LEU A 322 14.85 20.19 10.98
C LEU A 322 15.08 21.66 10.62
N TYR A 323 15.47 21.90 9.39
CA TYR A 323 15.71 23.23 8.81
C TYR A 323 14.73 23.51 7.67
N ASP A 324 14.25 24.74 7.53
CA ASP A 324 13.30 25.11 6.47
C ASP A 324 13.97 25.38 5.12
N SER A 325 15.28 25.36 5.04
CA SER A 325 16.02 25.59 3.80
C SER A 325 17.42 24.98 3.81
N PHE A 326 17.91 24.67 2.61
CA PHE A 326 19.23 24.09 2.35
C PHE A 326 19.76 24.60 1.02
N ASN A 327 21.03 25.01 0.96
CA ASN A 327 21.64 25.57 -0.27
C ASN A 327 22.45 24.54 -1.08
N GLY A 328 22.36 23.27 -0.75
CA GLY A 328 23.15 22.19 -1.35
C GLY A 328 24.44 21.87 -0.57
N SER A 329 24.77 22.63 0.46
CA SER A 329 25.95 22.41 1.32
C SER A 329 25.71 22.79 2.78
N GLU A 330 24.90 23.81 3.05
CA GLU A 330 24.69 24.34 4.39
C GLU A 330 23.17 24.44 4.68
N PRO A 331 22.71 24.03 5.90
CA PRO A 331 21.34 24.22 6.32
C PRO A 331 21.11 25.62 6.92
N PHE A 332 19.91 26.14 6.76
CA PHE A 332 19.50 27.45 7.27
C PHE A 332 18.16 27.37 8.01
N ASN A 333 17.97 28.31 8.94
CA ASN A 333 16.72 28.49 9.68
C ASN A 333 16.26 27.20 10.37
N LEU A 334 16.96 26.85 11.43
CA LEU A 334 16.55 25.74 12.32
C LEU A 334 15.14 25.99 12.84
N LYS A 335 14.24 25.01 12.65
CA LYS A 335 12.84 25.05 13.07
C LYS A 335 12.55 24.14 14.25
N PHE A 336 13.20 23.00 14.29
CA PHE A 336 13.00 22.02 15.35
C PHE A 336 14.29 21.25 15.63
N SER A 337 14.49 20.88 16.87
CA SER A 337 15.54 19.95 17.27
C SER A 337 15.11 19.13 18.47
N GLU A 338 15.46 17.87 18.49
CA GLU A 338 15.21 16.92 19.57
C GLU A 338 16.45 16.06 19.77
N SER A 339 16.66 15.55 20.98
CA SER A 339 17.78 14.67 21.29
C SER A 339 17.34 13.48 22.13
N GLY A 340 18.00 12.36 21.92
CA GLY A 340 17.70 11.13 22.64
C GLY A 340 18.85 10.14 22.62
N SER A 341 18.55 8.93 23.05
CA SER A 341 19.49 7.82 22.95
C SER A 341 18.75 6.51 22.76
N THR A 342 19.40 5.55 22.12
CA THR A 342 18.85 4.20 21.90
C THR A 342 19.89 3.13 22.16
N VAL A 343 19.40 1.96 22.54
CA VAL A 343 20.17 0.70 22.61
C VAL A 343 19.75 -0.28 21.51
N GLU A 344 18.78 0.11 20.70
CA GLU A 344 18.16 -0.73 19.67
C GLU A 344 18.37 -0.13 18.28
N GLY A 345 18.62 -0.99 17.29
CA GLY A 345 18.53 -0.64 15.88
C GLY A 345 17.08 -0.67 15.43
N GLY A 346 16.81 -0.07 14.29
CA GLY A 346 15.47 0.01 13.72
C GLY A 346 15.02 1.43 13.46
N TRP A 347 13.74 1.61 13.20
CA TRP A 347 13.13 2.93 13.03
C TRP A 347 12.88 3.60 14.39
N HIS A 348 13.22 4.89 14.47
CA HIS A 348 12.95 5.75 15.60
C HIS A 348 12.08 6.91 15.13
N THR A 349 10.94 7.12 15.79
CA THR A 349 10.01 8.20 15.49
C THR A 349 10.17 9.33 16.48
N VAL A 350 10.27 10.55 15.98
CA VAL A 350 10.30 11.80 16.75
C VAL A 350 9.08 12.62 16.39
N SER A 351 8.27 12.96 17.39
CA SER A 351 7.16 13.89 17.23
C SER A 351 7.68 15.32 17.07
N VAL A 352 7.15 16.05 16.12
CA VAL A 352 7.54 17.42 15.81
C VAL A 352 6.40 18.38 16.15
N ASP A 353 6.71 19.47 16.83
CA ASP A 353 5.74 20.51 17.18
C ASP A 353 5.34 21.33 15.92
N SER A 354 4.60 20.71 15.01
CA SER A 354 3.90 21.32 13.86
C SER A 354 4.69 22.42 13.14
N VAL A 355 5.75 22.02 12.43
CA VAL A 355 6.54 22.96 11.61
C VAL A 355 5.87 23.14 10.26
N GLU A 356 5.39 24.36 9.98
CA GLU A 356 4.75 24.69 8.70
C GLU A 356 5.74 24.59 7.52
N ILE A 357 5.28 23.99 6.42
CA ILE A 357 5.97 23.94 5.13
C ILE A 357 5.00 24.32 4.02
N LEU A 358 5.53 24.96 2.96
CA LEU A 358 4.76 25.36 1.78
C LEU A 358 4.90 24.33 0.68
N GLU A 359 3.92 24.28 -0.22
CA GLU A 359 4.01 23.45 -1.44
C GLU A 359 5.27 23.79 -2.26
N ASN A 360 5.98 22.77 -2.73
CA ASN A 360 7.25 22.85 -3.43
C ASN A 360 8.41 23.47 -2.62
N GLN A 361 8.25 23.65 -1.31
CA GLN A 361 9.34 24.09 -0.45
C GLN A 361 10.35 22.96 -0.25
N GLU A 362 11.65 23.25 -0.42
CA GLU A 362 12.71 22.36 0.04
C GLU A 362 12.99 22.62 1.52
N PHE A 363 13.14 21.53 2.28
CA PHE A 363 13.55 21.57 3.68
C PHE A 363 14.58 20.46 3.94
N PHE A 364 15.32 20.56 5.03
CA PHE A 364 16.42 19.65 5.33
C PHE A 364 16.27 19.05 6.72
N ILE A 365 16.33 17.73 6.78
CA ILE A 365 16.37 16.99 8.05
C ILE A 365 17.71 16.31 8.17
N THR A 366 18.34 16.43 9.33
CA THR A 366 19.59 15.74 9.64
C THR A 366 19.57 15.15 11.03
N VAL A 367 20.17 13.98 11.16
CA VAL A 367 20.38 13.29 12.43
C VAL A 367 21.89 13.20 12.69
N LYS A 368 22.29 13.68 13.87
CA LYS A 368 23.63 13.54 14.39
C LYS A 368 23.71 12.33 15.30
N PHE A 369 24.75 11.54 15.15
CA PHE A 369 25.10 10.47 16.07
C PHE A 369 26.46 10.75 16.70
N ASN A 370 26.56 10.52 18.01
CA ASN A 370 27.81 10.69 18.77
C ASN A 370 28.53 9.34 18.91
N ASP A 371 28.95 8.79 17.80
CA ASP A 371 29.66 7.50 17.69
C ASP A 371 30.39 7.46 16.36
N ASP A 372 31.61 6.88 16.30
CA ASP A 372 32.41 6.74 15.10
C ASP A 372 32.17 5.40 14.34
N GLY A 373 31.25 4.58 14.82
CA GLY A 373 30.83 3.31 14.21
C GLY A 373 29.92 3.48 13.01
N TYR A 374 29.45 2.37 12.50
CA TYR A 374 28.53 2.29 11.36
C TYR A 374 27.10 2.52 11.82
N VAL A 375 26.72 3.77 12.06
CA VAL A 375 25.46 4.16 12.68
C VAL A 375 24.38 4.55 11.67
N PHE A 376 24.78 5.05 10.49
CA PHE A 376 23.83 5.48 9.47
C PHE A 376 23.23 4.28 8.75
N SER A 377 21.91 4.24 8.71
CA SER A 377 21.15 3.29 7.91
C SER A 377 20.86 3.89 6.55
N PHE A 378 21.17 3.14 5.48
CA PHE A 378 20.95 3.51 4.10
C PHE A 378 20.23 2.39 3.36
N ASP A 379 19.26 2.76 2.54
CA ASP A 379 18.71 1.88 1.52
C ASP A 379 19.61 1.92 0.28
N ASN A 380 20.23 0.80 -0.05
CA ASN A 380 21.10 0.66 -1.21
C ASN A 380 20.47 -0.13 -2.36
N THR A 381 19.17 -0.26 -2.32
CA THR A 381 18.34 -0.92 -3.35
C THR A 381 17.65 0.12 -4.24
N GLY A 382 17.28 -0.24 -5.44
CA GLY A 382 16.55 0.64 -6.35
C GLY A 382 17.38 1.76 -6.99
N GLU A 383 16.70 2.81 -7.44
CA GLU A 383 17.30 4.03 -7.98
C GLU A 383 17.52 5.04 -6.84
N PHE A 384 18.72 5.60 -6.74
CA PHE A 384 19.03 6.55 -5.68
C PHE A 384 18.55 7.96 -6.06
N ALA A 385 17.83 8.59 -5.14
CA ALA A 385 17.25 9.91 -5.33
C ALA A 385 18.31 11.03 -5.41
N GLY A 386 19.54 10.77 -4.93
CA GLY A 386 20.62 11.75 -4.91
C GLY A 386 20.40 12.89 -3.91
N ARG A 387 19.54 12.67 -2.91
CA ARG A 387 19.09 13.64 -1.92
C ARG A 387 19.72 13.46 -0.54
N SER A 388 20.62 12.51 -0.40
CA SER A 388 21.25 12.13 0.87
C SER A 388 22.60 12.83 1.05
N TYR A 389 22.85 13.35 2.23
CA TYR A 389 24.00 14.15 2.59
C TYR A 389 24.64 13.66 3.90
N TYR A 390 25.91 13.94 4.09
CA TYR A 390 26.61 13.69 5.34
C TYR A 390 27.51 14.87 5.74
N SER A 391 27.82 14.96 7.03
CA SER A 391 28.73 15.96 7.57
C SER A 391 29.46 15.42 8.80
N ALA A 392 30.70 15.90 9.00
CA ALA A 392 31.48 15.63 10.20
C ALA A 392 31.34 16.73 11.26
N ASP A 393 30.89 17.93 10.87
CA ASP A 393 30.85 19.12 11.73
C ASP A 393 29.43 19.73 11.88
N GLY A 394 28.47 19.22 11.08
CA GLY A 394 27.08 19.71 11.07
C GLY A 394 26.89 21.06 10.39
N ASN A 395 27.95 21.64 9.81
CA ASN A 395 27.89 22.93 9.13
C ASN A 395 27.98 22.78 7.61
N THR A 396 28.91 21.93 7.16
CA THR A 396 29.10 21.68 5.72
C THR A 396 28.73 20.24 5.42
N PHE A 397 27.78 20.07 4.51
CA PHE A 397 27.26 18.79 4.08
C PHE A 397 27.71 18.43 2.65
N TYR A 398 27.98 17.16 2.43
CA TYR A 398 28.46 16.59 1.17
C TYR A 398 27.48 15.48 0.74
N ASN A 399 27.24 15.34 -0.57
CA ASN A 399 26.32 14.33 -1.11
C ASN A 399 27.01 13.15 -1.80
N ASP A 400 28.31 12.98 -1.60
CA ASP A 400 29.06 11.89 -2.25
C ASP A 400 28.52 10.50 -1.87
N LEU A 401 27.91 10.37 -0.67
CA LEU A 401 27.28 9.13 -0.21
C LEU A 401 25.98 8.80 -0.93
N SER A 402 25.34 9.75 -1.59
CA SER A 402 24.13 9.49 -2.38
C SER A 402 24.36 8.50 -3.54
N ASN A 403 25.61 8.20 -3.88
CA ASN A 403 25.96 7.12 -4.83
C ASN A 403 25.94 5.71 -4.19
N TYR A 404 25.76 5.62 -2.89
CA TYR A 404 25.76 4.35 -2.14
C TYR A 404 24.38 3.97 -1.64
N GLY A 405 23.40 4.87 -1.71
CA GLY A 405 22.04 4.65 -1.27
C GLY A 405 21.35 5.92 -0.81
N ASP A 406 20.10 5.77 -0.41
CA ASP A 406 19.30 6.81 0.21
C ASP A 406 19.30 6.65 1.73
N ALA A 407 19.49 7.75 2.47
CA ALA A 407 19.49 7.72 3.92
C ALA A 407 18.07 7.44 4.43
N ASN A 408 17.95 6.54 5.39
CA ASN A 408 16.70 6.19 6.02
C ASN A 408 16.22 7.31 6.96
N ILE A 409 15.72 8.39 6.39
CA ILE A 409 15.07 9.52 7.08
C ILE A 409 13.78 9.82 6.32
N ARG A 410 12.68 9.97 7.06
CA ARG A 410 11.33 10.20 6.52
C ARG A 410 10.66 11.35 7.27
N ALA A 411 9.83 12.12 6.59
CA ALA A 411 9.04 13.18 7.19
C ALA A 411 7.55 12.89 6.98
N LYS A 412 6.76 12.99 8.05
CA LYS A 412 5.30 12.95 7.98
C LYS A 412 4.75 14.37 8.04
N VAL A 413 4.01 14.72 7.04
CA VAL A 413 3.38 16.04 6.88
C VAL A 413 1.90 15.91 7.09
N SER A 414 1.33 16.64 8.03
CA SER A 414 -0.11 16.81 8.16
C SER A 414 -0.57 18.00 7.34
N THR A 415 -1.61 17.82 6.54
CA THR A 415 -2.29 18.92 5.83
C THR A 415 -3.45 19.48 6.63
N ASP A 416 -3.77 18.87 7.77
CA ASP A 416 -4.74 19.45 8.70
C ASP A 416 -4.13 20.59 9.51
N VAL A 417 -4.88 21.64 9.67
CA VAL A 417 -4.52 22.73 10.58
C VAL A 417 -4.72 22.22 12.01
N PHE A 418 -3.66 21.70 12.64
CA PHE A 418 -3.73 21.29 14.03
C PHE A 418 -3.87 22.51 14.94
N ASN A 419 -4.99 22.59 15.63
CA ASN A 419 -4.99 23.21 16.94
C ASN A 419 -4.52 22.13 17.93
N ASN A 420 -3.36 22.34 18.55
CA ASN A 420 -2.85 21.51 19.64
C ASN A 420 -3.94 21.33 20.70
N VAL A 421 -4.50 20.15 20.79
CA VAL A 421 -5.33 19.73 21.92
C VAL A 421 -4.76 18.43 22.45
N ASP A 422 -4.26 18.54 23.66
CA ASP A 422 -3.79 17.47 24.55
C ASP A 422 -4.82 16.32 24.61
N ASP A 423 -4.46 15.13 24.12
CA ASP A 423 -5.33 13.94 23.98
C ASP A 423 -5.55 13.20 25.32
N SER A 424 -5.90 13.94 26.34
CA SER A 424 -6.42 13.36 27.56
C SER A 424 -7.80 13.93 27.89
N HIS A 425 -8.79 13.54 27.15
CA HIS A 425 -10.21 13.44 27.53
C HIS A 425 -11.11 13.67 26.32
N ASN A 426 -12.13 12.84 26.17
CA ASN A 426 -13.40 13.02 25.45
C ASN A 426 -13.76 14.50 25.15
N SER A 427 -13.10 15.17 24.22
CA SER A 427 -13.36 16.58 23.95
C SER A 427 -14.14 16.76 22.66
N GLN A 428 -15.35 17.24 22.81
CA GLN A 428 -16.14 17.83 21.72
C GLN A 428 -15.30 18.91 21.01
N PRO A 429 -15.40 19.05 19.68
CA PRO A 429 -14.68 20.12 18.95
C PRO A 429 -14.97 21.49 19.58
N GLU A 430 -13.93 22.24 19.88
CA GLU A 430 -14.07 23.51 20.61
C GLU A 430 -14.68 24.64 19.76
N PHE A 431 -14.65 24.51 18.40
CA PHE A 431 -15.11 25.53 17.48
C PHE A 431 -15.88 24.95 16.28
N PHE A 432 -16.83 25.74 15.76
CA PHE A 432 -17.42 25.53 14.45
C PHE A 432 -16.39 25.78 13.36
N LYS A 433 -16.27 24.86 12.40
CA LYS A 433 -15.37 25.01 11.25
C LYS A 433 -16.01 24.49 9.98
N ILE A 434 -15.90 25.27 8.90
CA ILE A 434 -16.26 24.86 7.54
C ILE A 434 -14.96 24.71 6.73
N TYR A 435 -14.85 23.64 5.98
CA TYR A 435 -13.69 23.33 5.16
C TYR A 435 -13.94 23.70 3.70
N PRO A 436 -12.88 23.88 2.89
CA PRO A 436 -13.02 24.06 1.45
C PRO A 436 -13.83 22.91 0.83
N ASN A 437 -14.62 23.25 -0.18
CA ASN A 437 -15.35 22.24 -0.92
C ASN A 437 -14.39 21.42 -1.81
N PHE A 438 -14.65 20.12 -1.93
CA PHE A 438 -13.86 19.22 -2.74
C PHE A 438 -14.76 18.25 -3.55
N PRO A 439 -14.40 17.97 -4.84
CA PRO A 439 -13.36 18.64 -5.63
C PRO A 439 -13.67 20.11 -5.90
N ASN A 440 -12.61 20.93 -6.11
CA ASN A 440 -12.73 22.32 -6.55
C ASN A 440 -11.59 22.63 -7.53
N PRO A 441 -11.84 22.88 -8.84
CA PRO A 441 -13.18 22.96 -9.48
C PRO A 441 -13.95 21.62 -9.49
N PHE A 442 -15.29 21.72 -9.46
CA PHE A 442 -16.17 20.55 -9.45
C PHE A 442 -16.94 20.35 -10.76
N ASN A 443 -17.30 19.07 -11.06
CA ASN A 443 -18.11 18.73 -12.24
C ASN A 443 -18.82 17.36 -12.05
N PRO A 444 -20.11 17.27 -11.83
CA PRO A 444 -21.04 18.35 -11.40
C PRO A 444 -21.23 18.44 -9.88
N ILE A 445 -20.57 17.60 -9.08
CA ILE A 445 -20.80 17.44 -7.64
C ILE A 445 -19.56 17.88 -6.86
N THR A 446 -19.79 18.49 -5.69
CA THR A 446 -18.75 18.79 -4.69
C THR A 446 -19.29 18.53 -3.30
N SER A 447 -18.43 18.16 -2.35
CA SER A 447 -18.74 18.06 -0.92
C SER A 447 -18.26 19.31 -0.18
N ILE A 448 -19.01 19.76 0.81
CA ILE A 448 -18.64 20.88 1.68
C ILE A 448 -18.59 20.37 3.12
N PRO A 449 -17.42 19.93 3.60
CA PRO A 449 -17.29 19.39 4.96
C PRO A 449 -17.34 20.50 6.01
N PHE A 450 -17.92 20.22 7.17
CA PHE A 450 -17.89 21.11 8.33
C PHE A 450 -17.98 20.37 9.66
N VAL A 451 -17.53 21.00 10.74
CA VAL A 451 -17.55 20.44 12.10
C VAL A 451 -18.36 21.34 13.03
N LEU A 452 -19.17 20.71 13.87
CA LEU A 452 -19.97 21.38 14.90
C LEU A 452 -19.44 21.06 16.29
N SER A 453 -19.15 22.07 17.07
CA SER A 453 -18.77 21.94 18.48
C SER A 453 -19.93 21.52 19.40
N ASN A 454 -21.17 21.83 19.02
CA ASN A 454 -22.38 21.54 19.77
C ASN A 454 -23.54 21.22 18.83
N ASP A 455 -24.55 20.53 19.33
CA ASP A 455 -25.82 20.39 18.61
C ASP A 455 -26.37 21.75 18.22
N SER A 456 -26.49 22.00 16.92
CA SER A 456 -26.79 23.34 16.38
C SER A 456 -27.78 23.30 15.22
N LYS A 457 -28.60 24.34 15.10
CA LYS A 457 -29.37 24.57 13.89
C LYS A 457 -28.46 25.23 12.85
N ILE A 458 -28.23 24.54 11.75
CA ILE A 458 -27.31 24.97 10.67
C ILE A 458 -28.13 25.40 9.48
N LYS A 459 -27.66 26.46 8.85
CA LYS A 459 -28.09 26.94 7.55
C LYS A 459 -26.86 27.18 6.67
N LEU A 460 -26.81 26.51 5.52
CA LEU A 460 -25.75 26.65 4.54
C LEU A 460 -26.32 27.28 3.26
N ASP A 461 -25.91 28.50 3.00
CA ASP A 461 -26.35 29.31 1.88
C ASP A 461 -25.21 29.48 0.87
N ILE A 462 -25.54 29.44 -0.42
CA ILE A 462 -24.63 29.76 -1.53
C ILE A 462 -24.90 31.17 -2.02
N PHE A 463 -23.80 31.90 -2.26
CA PHE A 463 -23.81 33.25 -2.85
C PHE A 463 -22.93 33.26 -4.11
N ASP A 464 -23.28 34.11 -5.08
CA ASP A 464 -22.42 34.35 -6.23
C ASP A 464 -21.21 35.27 -5.85
N ILE A 465 -20.28 35.44 -6.79
CA ILE A 465 -19.07 36.26 -6.60
C ILE A 465 -19.36 37.74 -6.27
N ASN A 466 -20.58 38.20 -6.50
CA ASN A 466 -21.05 39.57 -6.18
C ASN A 466 -21.79 39.63 -4.82
N GLY A 467 -21.83 38.50 -4.08
CA GLY A 467 -22.52 38.41 -2.81
C GLY A 467 -24.05 38.29 -2.91
N LYS A 468 -24.58 37.96 -4.09
CA LYS A 468 -26.01 37.74 -4.28
C LYS A 468 -26.36 36.32 -3.89
N PHE A 469 -27.37 36.15 -3.03
CA PHE A 469 -27.89 34.85 -2.64
C PHE A 469 -28.33 34.02 -3.87
N VAL A 470 -27.90 32.78 -3.91
CA VAL A 470 -28.24 31.81 -4.96
C VAL A 470 -29.22 30.79 -4.41
N GLU A 471 -28.82 30.02 -3.35
CA GLU A 471 -29.65 28.96 -2.82
C GLU A 471 -29.26 28.60 -1.38
N THR A 472 -30.20 28.03 -0.61
CA THR A 472 -29.94 27.36 0.67
C THR A 472 -29.85 25.85 0.41
N ILE A 473 -28.67 25.29 0.58
CA ILE A 473 -28.41 23.84 0.32
C ILE A 473 -28.66 22.97 1.56
N LEU A 474 -28.65 23.55 2.76
CA LEU A 474 -28.93 22.87 4.01
C LEU A 474 -29.58 23.78 5.02
N GLU A 475 -30.70 23.36 5.62
CA GLU A 475 -31.29 23.98 6.81
C GLU A 475 -31.86 22.90 7.72
N LYS A 476 -31.09 22.47 8.74
CA LYS A 476 -31.56 21.51 9.74
C LYS A 476 -30.77 21.58 11.04
N THR A 477 -31.29 20.96 12.08
CA THR A 477 -30.55 20.74 13.34
C THR A 477 -29.67 19.51 13.17
N LEU A 478 -28.38 19.67 13.44
CA LEU A 478 -27.39 18.60 13.42
C LEU A 478 -26.74 18.45 14.80
N ARG A 479 -26.29 17.25 15.10
CA ARG A 479 -25.55 16.96 16.33
C ARG A 479 -24.12 17.49 16.23
N THR A 480 -23.45 17.57 17.38
CA THR A 480 -22.00 17.80 17.44
C THR A 480 -21.27 16.76 16.61
N GLY A 481 -20.17 17.15 15.94
CA GLY A 481 -19.34 16.26 15.12
C GLY A 481 -19.10 16.77 13.70
N LYS A 482 -18.53 15.90 12.86
CA LYS A 482 -18.24 16.19 11.44
C LYS A 482 -19.50 15.91 10.57
N HIS A 483 -19.69 16.70 9.55
CA HIS A 483 -20.79 16.62 8.58
C HIS A 483 -20.30 16.90 7.17
#